data_54898e6eb94548a5c67f63bc89ac95ee
#
_entry.id   54898e6eb94548a5c67f63bc89ac95ee
#
_cell.length_a   1.000
_cell.length_b   1.000
_cell.length_c   1.000
_cell.angle_alpha   90.00
_cell.angle_beta   90.00
_cell.angle_gamma   90.00
#
_symmetry.space_group_name_H-M   'P 1'
#
loop_
_entity.id
_entity.type
_entity.pdbx_description
1 polymer ?
#
loop_
_entity_poly.entity_id
_entity_poly.type
_entity_poly.pdbx_seq_one_letter_code
_entity_poly.pdbx_strand_id
1 'polypeptide(L)'
;MDEQPVQLTKETREPIAATREHPRRVDYEYERAGTACIFMFAEPLSGWRKVSARPRRTKVDWALEMEELLRTRYADAEKVTLVCDNLNTHTLGAFYEAFEAKKARELVRRIEFHYTPKHGSWLNIAENELSSMTRQSISGRRIENIEMLRAETSAWADSSNEKQRGVDWQFTVENARVKLKSLYPYL
;
A
#
# COMPACT_ATOMS: atom_id res chain seq x y z
N MET A 1 1.92 -2.45 6.53
CA MET A 1 1.04 -2.31 5.34
C MET A 1 0.29 -1.00 5.37
N ASP A 2 -0.15 -0.50 4.23
CA ASP A 2 -0.94 0.71 4.10
C ASP A 2 -1.75 0.71 2.80
N GLU A 3 -2.69 1.65 2.64
CA GLU A 3 -3.61 1.76 1.51
C GLU A 3 -3.66 3.18 0.97
N GLN A 4 -3.76 3.29 -0.37
CA GLN A 4 -3.89 4.57 -1.03
C GLN A 4 -5.01 4.56 -2.07
N PRO A 5 -6.05 5.42 -1.94
CA PRO A 5 -7.02 5.61 -3.00
C PRO A 5 -6.40 6.35 -4.19
N VAL A 6 -6.79 5.94 -5.40
CA VAL A 6 -6.34 6.53 -6.66
C VAL A 6 -7.55 6.89 -7.50
N GLN A 7 -7.58 8.13 -8.00
CA GLN A 7 -8.54 8.55 -9.02
C GLN A 7 -8.04 8.07 -10.38
N LEU A 8 -8.85 7.25 -11.05
CA LEU A 8 -8.62 6.86 -12.43
C LEU A 8 -9.06 7.98 -13.37
N THR A 9 -8.24 8.27 -14.38
CA THR A 9 -8.47 9.39 -15.31
C THR A 9 -8.14 9.01 -16.74
N LYS A 10 -9.01 9.42 -17.68
CA LYS A 10 -8.82 9.23 -19.12
C LYS A 10 -8.46 10.55 -19.79
N GLU A 11 -7.78 10.45 -20.90
CA GLU A 11 -7.60 11.59 -21.81
C GLU A 11 -8.93 11.98 -22.46
N THR A 12 -9.20 13.27 -22.55
CA THR A 12 -10.34 13.83 -23.30
C THR A 12 -10.05 13.95 -24.79
N ARG A 13 -8.77 14.08 -25.12
CA ARG A 13 -8.25 14.20 -26.50
C ARG A 13 -7.00 13.35 -26.65
N GLU A 14 -6.78 12.88 -27.87
CA GLU A 14 -5.57 12.13 -28.17
C GLU A 14 -4.32 13.01 -27.94
N PRO A 15 -3.36 12.55 -27.14
CA PRO A 15 -2.13 13.28 -26.89
C PRO A 15 -1.30 13.49 -28.16
N ILE A 16 -0.71 14.64 -28.32
CA ILE A 16 0.25 14.90 -29.38
C ILE A 16 1.58 14.23 -29.04
N ALA A 17 2.03 13.32 -29.89
CA ALA A 17 3.26 12.58 -29.66
C ALA A 17 4.49 13.52 -29.59
N ALA A 18 5.51 13.11 -28.83
CA ALA A 18 6.78 13.81 -28.78
C ALA A 18 7.46 13.79 -30.18
N THR A 19 8.08 14.88 -30.54
CA THR A 19 8.96 15.00 -31.71
C THR A 19 10.38 15.34 -31.26
N ARG A 20 11.33 15.40 -32.17
CA ARG A 20 12.71 15.82 -31.86
C ARG A 20 12.79 17.24 -31.27
N GLU A 21 11.85 18.09 -31.62
CA GLU A 21 11.84 19.53 -31.25
C GLU A 21 10.88 19.84 -30.10
N HIS A 22 9.89 18.99 -29.86
CA HIS A 22 8.85 19.23 -28.88
C HIS A 22 8.56 18.00 -28.01
N PRO A 23 8.41 18.17 -26.67
CA PRO A 23 7.98 17.08 -25.80
C PRO A 23 6.52 16.69 -26.11
N ARG A 24 6.12 15.49 -25.66
CA ARG A 24 4.72 15.05 -25.71
C ARG A 24 3.83 16.10 -25.04
N ARG A 25 2.71 16.42 -25.68
CA ARG A 25 1.70 17.35 -25.16
C ARG A 25 0.42 16.59 -24.85
N VAL A 26 -0.13 16.82 -23.67
CA VAL A 26 -1.41 16.28 -23.21
C VAL A 26 -2.35 17.44 -22.91
N ASP A 27 -3.66 17.22 -23.08
CA ASP A 27 -4.64 18.19 -22.65
C ASP A 27 -4.62 18.31 -21.11
N TYR A 28 -4.86 19.50 -20.58
CA TYR A 28 -5.02 19.69 -19.14
C TYR A 28 -6.36 19.12 -18.64
N GLU A 29 -7.37 19.04 -19.51
CA GLU A 29 -8.64 18.42 -19.21
C GLU A 29 -8.52 16.89 -19.14
N TYR A 30 -9.32 16.29 -18.29
CA TYR A 30 -9.40 14.83 -18.16
C TYR A 30 -10.81 14.40 -17.78
N GLU A 31 -11.14 13.17 -18.12
CA GLU A 31 -12.36 12.52 -17.72
C GLU A 31 -12.10 11.60 -16.52
N ARG A 32 -12.97 11.68 -15.50
CA ARG A 32 -12.89 10.77 -14.37
C ARG A 32 -13.40 9.38 -14.76
N ALA A 33 -12.57 8.36 -14.58
CA ALA A 33 -12.86 6.97 -14.96
C ALA A 33 -13.12 6.06 -13.74
N GLY A 34 -13.48 6.64 -12.59
CA GLY A 34 -13.71 5.91 -11.35
C GLY A 34 -12.55 6.03 -10.36
N THR A 35 -12.59 5.20 -9.34
CA THR A 35 -11.56 5.12 -8.30
C THR A 35 -11.10 3.69 -8.12
N ALA A 36 -9.86 3.52 -7.69
CA ALA A 36 -9.31 2.24 -7.24
C ALA A 36 -8.56 2.48 -5.93
N CYS A 37 -8.17 1.40 -5.25
CA CYS A 37 -7.33 1.47 -4.07
C CYS A 37 -6.12 0.57 -4.23
N ILE A 38 -4.94 1.08 -3.89
CA ILE A 38 -3.69 0.35 -3.83
C ILE A 38 -3.48 -0.15 -2.42
N PHE A 39 -3.09 -1.42 -2.29
CA PHE A 39 -2.64 -2.05 -1.05
C PHE A 39 -1.14 -2.27 -1.15
N MET A 40 -0.39 -1.75 -0.18
CA MET A 40 1.06 -1.86 -0.09
C MET A 40 1.46 -2.68 1.13
N PHE A 41 2.21 -3.75 0.89
CA PHE A 41 2.89 -4.52 1.93
C PHE A 41 4.40 -4.39 1.71
N ALA A 42 5.14 -4.14 2.77
CA ALA A 42 6.58 -4.01 2.71
C ALA A 42 7.25 -4.74 3.87
N GLU A 43 8.34 -5.43 3.58
CA GLU A 43 9.29 -5.92 4.58
C GLU A 43 10.49 -4.97 4.59
N PRO A 44 10.58 -4.06 5.57
CA PRO A 44 11.60 -3.00 5.53
C PRO A 44 13.03 -3.51 5.50
N LEU A 45 13.31 -4.60 6.23
CA LEU A 45 14.66 -5.14 6.36
C LEU A 45 15.09 -5.98 5.14
N SER A 46 14.17 -6.78 4.57
CA SER A 46 14.48 -7.62 3.40
C SER A 46 14.40 -6.84 2.09
N GLY A 47 13.80 -5.66 2.11
CA GLY A 47 13.59 -4.88 0.90
C GLY A 47 12.54 -5.48 -0.05
N TRP A 48 11.63 -6.29 0.47
CA TRP A 48 10.54 -6.88 -0.32
C TRP A 48 9.25 -6.06 -0.21
N ARG A 49 8.53 -5.99 -1.33
CA ARG A 49 7.24 -5.31 -1.44
C ARG A 49 6.25 -6.18 -2.22
N LYS A 50 4.98 -6.15 -1.80
CA LYS A 50 3.83 -6.56 -2.59
C LYS A 50 2.91 -5.36 -2.77
N VAL A 51 2.51 -5.12 -4.00
CA VAL A 51 1.53 -4.08 -4.35
C VAL A 51 0.40 -4.72 -5.12
N SER A 52 -0.82 -4.43 -4.73
CA SER A 52 -2.02 -4.86 -5.45
C SER A 52 -2.99 -3.69 -5.60
N ALA A 53 -3.87 -3.76 -6.61
CA ALA A 53 -4.90 -2.77 -6.82
C ALA A 53 -6.28 -3.43 -6.90
N ARG A 54 -7.23 -2.90 -6.11
CA ARG A 54 -8.63 -3.33 -6.03
C ARG A 54 -9.58 -2.19 -6.33
N PRO A 55 -10.80 -2.49 -6.80
CA PRO A 55 -11.81 -1.45 -7.02
C PRO A 55 -12.22 -0.71 -5.74
N ARG A 56 -12.11 -1.37 -4.59
CA ARG A 56 -12.51 -0.86 -3.27
C ARG A 56 -11.50 -1.22 -2.21
N ARG A 57 -11.67 -0.64 -1.00
CA ARG A 57 -10.92 -0.95 0.21
C ARG A 57 -11.88 -1.30 1.36
N THR A 58 -12.66 -2.32 1.17
CA THR A 58 -13.54 -2.84 2.23
C THR A 58 -12.74 -3.75 3.18
N LYS A 59 -13.34 -4.09 4.33
CA LYS A 59 -12.78 -5.10 5.23
C LYS A 59 -12.55 -6.44 4.51
N VAL A 60 -13.46 -6.81 3.61
CA VAL A 60 -13.35 -8.03 2.80
C VAL A 60 -12.16 -7.92 1.84
N ASP A 61 -11.99 -6.79 1.14
CA ASP A 61 -10.85 -6.58 0.25
C ASP A 61 -9.52 -6.71 1.01
N TRP A 62 -9.43 -6.08 2.18
CA TRP A 62 -8.25 -6.17 3.05
C TRP A 62 -7.99 -7.61 3.52
N ALA A 63 -9.03 -8.31 3.99
CA ALA A 63 -8.89 -9.69 4.47
C ALA A 63 -8.44 -10.66 3.36
N LEU A 64 -8.89 -10.44 2.12
CA LEU A 64 -8.44 -11.21 0.95
C LEU A 64 -6.96 -10.96 0.63
N GLU A 65 -6.48 -9.71 0.74
CA GLU A 65 -5.04 -9.41 0.57
C GLU A 65 -4.20 -10.09 1.65
N MET A 66 -4.66 -10.05 2.89
CA MET A 66 -3.97 -10.71 4.01
C MET A 66 -3.97 -12.23 3.87
N GLU A 67 -5.09 -12.84 3.44
CA GLU A 67 -5.16 -14.29 3.20
C GLU A 67 -4.18 -14.71 2.11
N GLU A 68 -4.14 -13.99 0.99
CA GLU A 68 -3.20 -14.26 -0.10
C GLU A 68 -1.75 -14.18 0.40
N LEU A 69 -1.42 -13.15 1.17
CA LEU A 69 -0.08 -12.95 1.73
C LEU A 69 0.34 -14.11 2.65
N LEU A 70 -0.56 -14.53 3.55
CA LEU A 70 -0.34 -15.65 4.47
C LEU A 70 -0.24 -16.99 3.75
N ARG A 71 -0.92 -17.16 2.63
CA ARG A 71 -0.91 -18.40 1.83
C ARG A 71 0.30 -18.49 0.90
N THR A 72 0.85 -17.38 0.49
CA THR A 72 1.97 -17.33 -0.48
C THR A 72 3.30 -17.03 0.22
N ARG A 73 3.57 -15.76 0.48
CA ARG A 73 4.85 -15.28 1.03
C ARG A 73 5.17 -15.85 2.40
N TYR A 74 4.15 -15.98 3.25
CA TYR A 74 4.29 -16.44 4.62
C TYR A 74 3.63 -17.81 4.86
N ALA A 75 3.62 -18.68 3.85
CA ALA A 75 2.96 -19.99 3.96
C ALA A 75 3.47 -20.79 5.18
N ASP A 76 4.76 -20.79 5.43
CA ASP A 76 5.44 -21.55 6.48
C ASP A 76 5.61 -20.76 7.79
N ALA A 77 5.21 -19.50 7.84
CA ALA A 77 5.33 -18.68 9.05
C ALA A 77 4.23 -19.02 10.05
N GLU A 78 4.62 -19.38 11.28
CA GLU A 78 3.66 -19.55 12.38
C GLU A 78 2.94 -18.25 12.72
N LYS A 79 3.70 -17.15 12.75
CA LYS A 79 3.23 -15.81 13.07
C LYS A 79 3.79 -14.76 12.13
N VAL A 80 2.96 -13.77 11.77
CA VAL A 80 3.33 -12.60 11.00
C VAL A 80 2.98 -11.37 11.82
N THR A 81 3.97 -10.57 12.16
CA THR A 81 3.79 -9.26 12.79
C THR A 81 3.37 -8.25 11.73
N LEU A 82 2.17 -7.72 11.85
CA LEU A 82 1.60 -6.75 10.93
C LEU A 82 1.60 -5.35 11.56
N VAL A 83 2.40 -4.44 11.01
CA VAL A 83 2.36 -3.02 11.35
C VAL A 83 1.43 -2.31 10.37
N CYS A 84 0.40 -1.62 10.86
CA CYS A 84 -0.56 -0.85 10.06
C CYS A 84 -1.12 0.31 10.88
N ASP A 85 -1.87 1.21 10.25
CA ASP A 85 -2.67 2.19 10.95
C ASP A 85 -3.92 1.55 11.57
N ASN A 86 -4.58 2.27 12.49
CA ASN A 86 -5.77 1.80 13.17
C ASN A 86 -7.05 2.17 12.38
N LEU A 87 -7.06 1.87 11.09
CA LEU A 87 -8.25 2.04 10.25
C LEU A 87 -9.30 0.97 10.62
N ASN A 88 -10.57 1.31 10.52
CA ASN A 88 -11.68 0.42 10.86
C ASN A 88 -11.78 -0.85 9.99
N THR A 89 -11.09 -0.88 8.85
CA THR A 89 -10.94 -2.06 7.99
C THR A 89 -9.88 -3.04 8.49
N HIS A 90 -8.88 -2.56 9.25
CA HIS A 90 -7.74 -3.34 9.74
C HIS A 90 -8.06 -4.03 11.07
N THR A 91 -8.99 -4.95 11.06
CA THR A 91 -9.47 -5.61 12.27
C THR A 91 -9.54 -7.13 12.11
N LEU A 92 -9.40 -7.87 13.21
CA LEU A 92 -9.61 -9.31 13.21
C LEU A 92 -11.01 -9.70 12.72
N GLY A 93 -12.02 -8.85 12.97
CA GLY A 93 -13.40 -9.02 12.50
C GLY A 93 -13.52 -9.07 10.98
N ALA A 94 -12.62 -8.41 10.23
CA ALA A 94 -12.61 -8.43 8.78
C ALA A 94 -12.50 -9.85 8.19
N PHE A 95 -11.75 -10.73 8.85
CA PHE A 95 -11.62 -12.13 8.42
C PHE A 95 -12.92 -12.90 8.57
N TYR A 96 -13.70 -12.64 9.61
CA TYR A 96 -14.99 -13.29 9.81
C TYR A 96 -16.09 -12.73 8.90
N GLU A 97 -15.91 -11.53 8.35
CA GLU A 97 -16.77 -11.00 7.28
C GLU A 97 -16.43 -11.62 5.92
N ALA A 98 -15.17 -12.01 5.69
CA ALA A 98 -14.67 -12.50 4.40
C ALA A 98 -14.69 -14.03 4.26
N PHE A 99 -14.54 -14.77 5.35
CA PHE A 99 -14.31 -16.22 5.34
C PHE A 99 -15.18 -16.96 6.37
N GLU A 100 -15.40 -18.25 6.11
CA GLU A 100 -15.98 -19.17 7.07
C GLU A 100 -15.22 -19.15 8.41
N ALA A 101 -15.94 -19.30 9.53
CA ALA A 101 -15.41 -19.13 10.89
C ALA A 101 -14.15 -19.97 11.18
N LYS A 102 -14.06 -21.19 10.65
CA LYS A 102 -12.89 -22.04 10.81
C LYS A 102 -11.66 -21.42 10.14
N LYS A 103 -11.78 -21.05 8.86
CA LYS A 103 -10.69 -20.42 8.09
C LYS A 103 -10.31 -19.06 8.69
N ALA A 104 -11.29 -18.24 9.05
CA ALA A 104 -11.03 -16.96 9.71
C ALA A 104 -10.18 -17.10 10.97
N ARG A 105 -10.53 -18.07 11.84
CA ARG A 105 -9.79 -18.36 13.07
C ARG A 105 -8.34 -18.82 12.79
N GLU A 106 -8.14 -19.66 11.78
CA GLU A 106 -6.81 -20.11 11.37
C GLU A 106 -5.93 -18.94 10.92
N LEU A 107 -6.46 -18.03 10.10
CA LEU A 107 -5.75 -16.84 9.64
C LEU A 107 -5.45 -15.87 10.80
N VAL A 108 -6.45 -15.55 11.61
CA VAL A 108 -6.32 -14.62 12.75
C VAL A 108 -5.23 -15.06 13.74
N ARG A 109 -5.11 -16.37 14.03
CA ARG A 109 -4.08 -16.90 14.94
C ARG A 109 -2.66 -16.66 14.44
N ARG A 110 -2.48 -16.44 13.15
CA ARG A 110 -1.18 -16.22 12.52
C ARG A 110 -0.78 -14.75 12.45
N ILE A 111 -1.63 -13.81 12.84
CA ILE A 111 -1.37 -12.37 12.73
C ILE A 111 -1.22 -11.77 14.13
N GLU A 112 -0.16 -11.01 14.32
CA GLU A 112 0.05 -10.16 15.47
C GLU A 112 0.01 -8.70 15.02
N PHE A 113 -0.99 -7.94 15.47
CA PHE A 113 -1.20 -6.55 15.08
C PHE A 113 -0.39 -5.59 15.94
N HIS A 114 0.32 -4.67 15.26
CA HIS A 114 0.95 -3.51 15.86
C HIS A 114 0.44 -2.25 15.15
N TYR A 115 -0.43 -1.51 15.82
CA TYR A 115 -0.98 -0.29 15.26
C TYR A 115 -0.02 0.88 15.47
N THR A 116 0.14 1.71 14.42
CA THR A 116 0.87 2.97 14.55
C THR A 116 0.13 3.91 15.50
N PRO A 117 0.87 4.74 16.27
CA PRO A 117 0.24 5.69 17.18
C PRO A 117 -0.60 6.73 16.42
N LYS A 118 -1.61 7.26 17.09
CA LYS A 118 -2.40 8.37 16.56
C LYS A 118 -1.48 9.53 16.16
N HIS A 119 -1.67 10.09 14.98
CA HIS A 119 -0.81 11.12 14.36
C HIS A 119 0.65 10.68 14.14
N GLY A 120 0.90 9.37 14.15
CA GLY A 120 2.21 8.77 13.89
C GLY A 120 2.27 7.92 12.62
N SER A 121 1.42 8.18 11.62
CA SER A 121 1.36 7.41 10.36
C SER A 121 2.71 7.41 9.63
N TRP A 122 3.49 8.48 9.72
CA TRP A 122 4.84 8.58 9.18
C TRP A 122 5.82 7.51 9.72
N LEU A 123 5.49 6.82 10.81
CA LEU A 123 6.21 5.64 11.30
C LEU A 123 5.89 4.38 10.48
N ASN A 124 4.83 4.42 9.68
CA ASN A 124 4.49 3.32 8.79
C ASN A 124 5.33 3.37 7.51
N ILE A 125 6.28 2.46 7.39
CA ILE A 125 7.15 2.38 6.20
C ILE A 125 6.35 2.20 4.91
N ALA A 126 5.21 1.53 4.95
CA ALA A 126 4.37 1.34 3.78
C ALA A 126 3.83 2.68 3.22
N GLU A 127 3.60 3.70 4.06
CA GLU A 127 3.24 5.06 3.62
C GLU A 127 4.38 5.68 2.79
N ASN A 128 5.63 5.53 3.21
CA ASN A 128 6.79 6.00 2.46
C ASN A 128 6.96 5.26 1.12
N GLU A 129 6.72 3.96 1.10
CA GLU A 129 6.75 3.14 -0.12
C GLU A 129 5.64 3.53 -1.09
N LEU A 130 4.41 3.75 -0.62
CA LEU A 130 3.30 4.28 -1.42
C LEU A 130 3.64 5.63 -2.04
N SER A 131 4.23 6.53 -1.25
CA SER A 131 4.67 7.84 -1.74
C SER A 131 5.76 7.72 -2.81
N SER A 132 6.72 6.81 -2.62
CA SER A 132 7.79 6.54 -3.59
C SER A 132 7.23 5.97 -4.90
N MET A 133 6.37 4.96 -4.81
CA MET A 133 5.70 4.34 -5.95
C MET A 133 4.86 5.36 -6.72
N THR A 134 4.06 6.15 -6.02
CA THR A 134 3.21 7.17 -6.65
C THR A 134 4.04 8.16 -7.46
N ARG A 135 5.15 8.65 -6.91
CA ARG A 135 6.04 9.58 -7.62
C ARG A 135 6.73 8.95 -8.83
N GLN A 136 7.09 7.67 -8.75
CA GLN A 136 7.89 7.00 -9.78
C GLN A 136 7.04 6.42 -10.91
N SER A 137 5.81 5.96 -10.64
CA SER A 137 5.02 5.23 -11.63
C SER A 137 3.64 5.80 -11.94
N ILE A 138 3.06 6.64 -11.09
CA ILE A 138 1.69 7.13 -11.26
C ILE A 138 1.62 8.65 -11.50
N SER A 139 2.42 9.42 -10.75
CA SER A 139 2.35 10.88 -10.78
C SER A 139 2.59 11.45 -12.17
N GLY A 140 1.75 12.40 -12.57
CA GLY A 140 1.83 13.04 -13.90
C GLY A 140 1.33 12.15 -15.06
N ARG A 141 0.74 11.00 -14.79
CA ARG A 141 0.19 10.08 -15.79
C ARG A 141 -1.33 9.97 -15.69
N ARG A 142 -1.97 9.66 -16.81
CA ARG A 142 -3.37 9.25 -16.86
C ARG A 142 -3.43 7.74 -16.72
N ILE A 143 -4.03 7.26 -15.65
CA ILE A 143 -4.29 5.82 -15.42
C ILE A 143 -5.76 5.60 -15.67
N GLU A 144 -6.09 5.02 -16.80
CA GLU A 144 -7.47 5.00 -17.33
C GLU A 144 -8.37 3.94 -16.68
N ASN A 145 -7.77 2.86 -16.21
CA ASN A 145 -8.50 1.73 -15.66
C ASN A 145 -7.66 0.96 -14.62
N ILE A 146 -8.30 0.04 -13.93
CA ILE A 146 -7.65 -0.74 -12.87
C ILE A 146 -6.62 -1.72 -13.41
N GLU A 147 -6.78 -2.21 -14.62
CA GLU A 147 -5.84 -3.13 -15.27
C GLU A 147 -4.51 -2.43 -15.53
N MET A 148 -4.56 -1.20 -16.04
CA MET A 148 -3.37 -0.36 -16.20
C MET A 148 -2.72 -0.05 -14.85
N LEU A 149 -3.52 0.26 -13.80
CA LEU A 149 -3.00 0.49 -12.46
C LEU A 149 -2.29 -0.74 -11.93
N ARG A 150 -2.86 -1.94 -12.10
CA ARG A 150 -2.25 -3.21 -11.69
C ARG A 150 -0.93 -3.47 -12.40
N ALA A 151 -0.89 -3.25 -13.71
CA ALA A 151 0.34 -3.44 -14.48
C ALA A 151 1.47 -2.51 -14.01
N GLU A 152 1.17 -1.23 -13.79
CA GLU A 152 2.14 -0.22 -13.36
C GLU A 152 2.64 -0.49 -11.93
N THR A 153 1.75 -0.83 -11.01
CA THR A 153 2.11 -1.11 -9.62
C THR A 153 2.89 -2.42 -9.48
N SER A 154 2.54 -3.45 -10.27
CA SER A 154 3.31 -4.70 -10.32
C SER A 154 4.71 -4.48 -10.88
N ALA A 155 4.84 -3.79 -12.01
CA ALA A 155 6.14 -3.50 -12.62
C ALA A 155 7.05 -2.70 -11.67
N TRP A 156 6.49 -1.75 -10.92
CA TRP A 156 7.24 -1.02 -9.91
C TRP A 156 7.69 -1.93 -8.76
N ALA A 157 6.81 -2.79 -8.25
CA ALA A 157 7.13 -3.73 -7.18
C ALA A 157 8.24 -4.71 -7.61
N ASP A 158 8.13 -5.28 -8.82
CA ASP A 158 9.12 -6.20 -9.37
C ASP A 158 10.50 -5.53 -9.49
N SER A 159 10.56 -4.35 -10.11
CA SER A 159 11.81 -3.57 -10.21
C SER A 159 12.40 -3.16 -8.86
N SER A 160 11.55 -2.90 -7.86
CA SER A 160 12.00 -2.57 -6.50
C SER A 160 12.51 -3.80 -5.77
N ASN A 161 11.87 -4.94 -5.96
CA ASN A 161 12.25 -6.22 -5.35
C ASN A 161 13.56 -6.77 -5.94
N GLU A 162 13.81 -6.60 -7.24
CA GLU A 162 15.09 -6.95 -7.86
C GLU A 162 16.28 -6.22 -7.21
N LYS A 163 16.07 -4.96 -6.79
CA LYS A 163 17.10 -4.13 -6.15
C LYS A 163 17.26 -4.43 -4.66
N GLN A 164 16.33 -5.12 -4.04
CA GLN A 164 16.30 -5.50 -2.62
C GLN A 164 16.69 -4.35 -1.67
N ARG A 165 16.20 -3.14 -1.94
CA ARG A 165 16.50 -1.96 -1.14
C ARG A 165 15.74 -2.01 0.18
N GLY A 166 16.43 -2.46 1.24
CA GLY A 166 15.93 -2.35 2.61
C GLY A 166 15.86 -0.90 3.08
N VAL A 167 15.19 -0.69 4.20
CA VAL A 167 15.12 0.61 4.88
C VAL A 167 16.12 0.62 6.01
N ASP A 168 17.06 1.56 5.97
CA ASP A 168 17.94 1.86 7.10
C ASP A 168 17.23 2.82 8.06
N TRP A 169 16.56 2.26 9.04
CA TRP A 169 15.71 3.00 9.97
C TRP A 169 16.53 3.65 11.07
N GLN A 170 16.71 4.97 10.99
CA GLN A 170 17.53 5.75 11.93
C GLN A 170 16.73 6.32 13.13
N PHE A 171 15.40 6.24 13.10
CA PHE A 171 14.57 6.81 14.16
C PHE A 171 14.44 5.84 15.34
N THR A 172 14.99 6.23 16.51
CA THR A 172 15.05 5.39 17.72
C THR A 172 13.85 5.61 18.64
N VAL A 173 13.70 4.75 19.65
CA VAL A 173 12.68 4.90 20.70
C VAL A 173 12.87 6.20 21.48
N GLU A 174 14.12 6.60 21.74
CA GLU A 174 14.49 7.85 22.41
C GLU A 174 14.01 9.05 21.57
N ASN A 175 14.26 9.01 20.25
CA ASN A 175 13.77 10.02 19.32
C ASN A 175 12.23 10.09 19.34
N ALA A 176 11.55 8.93 19.39
CA ALA A 176 10.09 8.86 19.47
C ALA A 176 9.58 9.50 20.75
N ARG A 177 10.16 9.21 21.89
CA ARG A 177 9.79 9.82 23.18
C ARG A 177 9.88 11.33 23.16
N VAL A 178 10.90 11.89 22.55
CA VAL A 178 11.04 13.34 22.40
C VAL A 178 10.03 13.91 21.43
N LYS A 179 9.94 13.36 20.23
CA LYS A 179 9.09 13.87 19.14
C LYS A 179 7.59 13.72 19.41
N LEU A 180 7.19 12.65 20.09
CA LEU A 180 5.80 12.34 20.38
C LEU A 180 5.35 12.77 21.80
N LYS A 181 6.21 13.44 22.56
CA LYS A 181 5.94 13.84 23.95
C LYS A 181 4.64 14.63 24.11
N SER A 182 4.28 15.50 23.16
CA SER A 182 3.04 16.29 23.21
C SER A 182 1.78 15.42 22.99
N LEU A 183 1.91 14.27 22.33
CA LEU A 183 0.81 13.33 22.07
C LEU A 183 0.72 12.25 23.15
N TYR A 184 1.83 11.90 23.75
CA TYR A 184 1.98 10.85 24.76
C TYR A 184 2.85 11.35 25.93
N PRO A 185 2.33 12.24 26.79
CA PRO A 185 3.14 12.89 27.82
C PRO A 185 3.69 11.96 28.90
N TYR A 186 3.17 10.72 28.99
CA TYR A 186 3.53 9.72 30.00
C TYR A 186 4.28 8.50 29.43
N LEU A 187 4.82 8.60 28.22
CA LEU A 187 5.69 7.59 27.62
C LEU A 187 7.14 7.70 28.13
#